data_7ccee5c2754dc56ea2003e6dc35f1311
#
_entry.id   7ccee5c2754dc56ea2003e6dc35f1311
#
_cell.length_a   1.000
_cell.length_b   1.000
_cell.length_c   1.000
_cell.angle_alpha   90.00
_cell.angle_beta   90.00
_cell.angle_gamma   90.00
#
_symmetry.space_group_name_H-M   'P 1'
#
loop_
_entity.id
_entity.type
_entity.pdbx_description
1 polymer ?
#
loop_
_entity_poly.entity_id
_entity_poly.type
_entity_poly.pdbx_seq_one_letter_code
_entity_poly.pdbx_strand_id
1 'polypeptide(L)'
;LFRDILRRRLERGPVLKRLREEFFKAATEILDPDEFLLALRRDIEKLNNYVLIISPFLNKTTVEKFCNLREVDKALREGKKIVVVTRPARVPEVEDPGEHALCTRILRDHGIKVIEKEKFHFKAVIIDDSIIYVGSINPLQIVTVRYIPADYMLRFVSEALVDEITERFIPEYQDWLKGSA
;
A
#
# COMPACT_ATOMS: atom_id res chain seq x y z
N LEU A 1 11.85 -25.09 -16.04
CA LEU A 1 12.21 -25.31 -14.63
C LEU A 1 11.40 -24.41 -13.68
N PHE A 2 11.42 -23.07 -13.84
CA PHE A 2 10.67 -22.14 -12.96
C PHE A 2 9.15 -22.26 -13.14
N ARG A 3 8.67 -22.40 -14.39
CA ARG A 3 7.25 -22.68 -14.70
C ARG A 3 6.77 -24.01 -14.12
N ASP A 4 7.60 -25.02 -14.09
CA ASP A 4 7.26 -26.35 -13.57
C ASP A 4 7.22 -26.36 -12.05
N ILE A 5 8.09 -25.57 -11.38
CA ILE A 5 8.08 -25.39 -9.93
C ILE A 5 6.81 -24.63 -9.50
N LEU A 6 6.44 -23.56 -10.20
CA LEU A 6 5.20 -22.82 -9.97
C LEU A 6 3.98 -23.70 -10.20
N ARG A 7 3.94 -24.46 -11.31
CA ARG A 7 2.84 -25.37 -11.62
C ARG A 7 2.66 -26.43 -10.54
N ARG A 8 3.75 -27.07 -10.07
CA ARG A 8 3.72 -28.08 -8.99
C ARG A 8 3.34 -27.49 -7.63
N ARG A 9 3.67 -26.23 -7.33
CA ARG A 9 3.18 -25.54 -6.11
C ARG A 9 1.71 -25.16 -6.22
N LEU A 10 1.25 -24.74 -7.39
CA LEU A 10 -0.16 -24.36 -7.64
C LEU A 10 -1.09 -25.59 -7.65
N GLU A 11 -0.58 -26.78 -7.89
CA GLU A 11 -1.38 -28.02 -7.89
C GLU A 11 -1.51 -28.66 -6.49
N ARG A 12 -0.82 -28.13 -5.46
CA ARG A 12 -0.77 -28.73 -4.12
C ARG A 12 -1.62 -27.97 -3.10
N GLY A 13 -2.89 -28.30 -3.02
CA GLY A 13 -3.70 -28.11 -1.83
C GLY A 13 -5.03 -27.38 -2.05
N PRO A 14 -6.04 -27.71 -1.24
CA PRO A 14 -7.39 -27.13 -1.31
C PRO A 14 -7.37 -25.59 -1.09
N VAL A 15 -6.39 -25.07 -0.34
CA VAL A 15 -6.22 -23.63 -0.10
C VAL A 15 -5.87 -22.87 -1.38
N LEU A 16 -4.91 -23.38 -2.18
CA LEU A 16 -4.54 -22.74 -3.45
C LEU A 16 -5.64 -22.79 -4.50
N LYS A 17 -6.45 -23.86 -4.48
CA LYS A 17 -7.61 -23.96 -5.37
C LYS A 17 -8.66 -22.91 -4.99
N ARG A 18 -8.95 -22.75 -3.69
CA ARG A 18 -9.89 -21.76 -3.16
C ARG A 18 -9.41 -20.33 -3.45
N LEU A 19 -8.11 -20.03 -3.21
CA LEU A 19 -7.51 -18.74 -3.54
C LEU A 19 -7.60 -18.41 -5.03
N ARG A 20 -7.38 -19.39 -5.90
CA ARG A 20 -7.54 -19.24 -7.35
C ARG A 20 -8.98 -18.92 -7.73
N GLU A 21 -9.94 -19.61 -7.14
CA GLU A 21 -11.36 -19.37 -7.38
C GLU A 21 -11.79 -17.99 -6.86
N GLU A 22 -11.31 -17.56 -5.69
CA GLU A 22 -11.56 -16.23 -5.14
C GLU A 22 -10.86 -15.14 -5.94
N PHE A 23 -9.61 -15.37 -6.39
CA PHE A 23 -8.89 -14.46 -7.27
C PHE A 23 -9.65 -14.16 -8.56
N PHE A 24 -10.26 -15.16 -9.16
CA PHE A 24 -11.09 -14.96 -10.35
C PHE A 24 -12.48 -14.37 -10.07
N LYS A 25 -12.95 -14.45 -8.82
CA LYS A 25 -14.22 -13.83 -8.39
C LYS A 25 -14.03 -12.43 -7.81
N ALA A 26 -12.83 -12.10 -7.35
CA ALA A 26 -12.53 -10.77 -6.83
C ALA A 26 -12.69 -9.73 -7.94
N ALA A 27 -13.42 -8.68 -7.66
CA ALA A 27 -13.49 -7.53 -8.55
C ALA A 27 -12.09 -6.92 -8.66
N THR A 28 -11.42 -7.18 -9.77
CA THR A 28 -10.08 -6.66 -10.03
C THR A 28 -10.22 -5.41 -10.88
N GLU A 29 -9.75 -4.29 -10.36
CA GLU A 29 -9.59 -3.06 -11.11
C GLU A 29 -8.10 -2.89 -11.46
N ILE A 30 -7.81 -2.58 -12.73
CA ILE A 30 -6.47 -2.17 -13.19
C ILE A 30 -6.53 -0.66 -13.32
N LEU A 31 -5.71 0.03 -12.54
CA LEU A 31 -5.79 1.48 -12.34
C LEU A 31 -4.49 2.14 -12.79
N ASP A 32 -4.62 3.20 -13.57
CA ASP A 32 -3.53 4.15 -13.78
C ASP A 32 -3.33 5.05 -12.54
N PRO A 33 -2.30 5.93 -12.50
CA PRO A 33 -2.04 6.78 -11.33
C PRO A 33 -3.21 7.68 -10.92
N ASP A 34 -3.98 8.23 -11.87
CA ASP A 34 -5.11 9.12 -11.59
C ASP A 34 -6.31 8.31 -11.09
N GLU A 35 -6.61 7.19 -11.72
CA GLU A 35 -7.65 6.24 -11.30
C GLU A 35 -7.35 5.65 -9.92
N PHE A 36 -6.07 5.34 -9.63
CA PHE A 36 -5.64 4.85 -8.30
C PHE A 36 -5.95 5.86 -7.21
N LEU A 37 -5.63 7.15 -7.42
CA LEU A 37 -5.93 8.19 -6.42
C LEU A 37 -7.43 8.32 -6.15
N LEU A 38 -8.26 8.25 -7.19
CA LEU A 38 -9.71 8.31 -7.04
C LEU A 38 -10.26 7.09 -6.31
N ALA A 39 -9.78 5.89 -6.64
CA ALA A 39 -10.18 4.66 -5.98
C ALA A 39 -9.75 4.63 -4.51
N LEU A 40 -8.51 5.04 -4.22
CA LEU A 40 -7.99 5.14 -2.86
C LEU A 40 -8.82 6.08 -1.99
N ARG A 41 -9.16 7.27 -2.49
CA ARG A 41 -10.04 8.21 -1.78
C ARG A 41 -11.40 7.61 -1.46
N ARG A 42 -12.04 6.98 -2.46
CA ARG A 42 -13.33 6.29 -2.31
C ARG A 42 -13.28 5.22 -1.21
N ASP A 43 -12.18 4.47 -1.13
CA ASP A 43 -12.04 3.40 -0.16
C ASP A 43 -11.67 3.91 1.24
N ILE A 44 -10.85 4.98 1.35
CA ILE A 44 -10.58 5.66 2.63
C ILE A 44 -11.87 6.29 3.20
N GLU A 45 -12.76 6.80 2.36
CA GLU A 45 -14.04 7.36 2.84
C GLU A 45 -14.89 6.30 3.58
N LYS A 46 -14.74 5.03 3.20
CA LYS A 46 -15.45 3.87 3.79
C LYS A 46 -14.64 3.12 4.83
N LEU A 47 -13.49 3.65 5.22
CA LEU A 47 -12.57 3.04 6.18
C LEU A 47 -13.25 2.78 7.53
N ASN A 48 -13.13 1.56 8.05
CA ASN A 48 -13.64 1.20 9.38
C ASN A 48 -12.57 1.29 10.46
N ASN A 49 -11.39 0.71 10.23
CA ASN A 49 -10.37 0.55 11.25
C ASN A 49 -9.03 1.19 10.86
N TYR A 50 -8.47 0.79 9.71
CA TYR A 50 -7.13 1.22 9.34
C TYR A 50 -6.86 1.22 7.83
N VAL A 51 -5.89 2.02 7.42
CA VAL A 51 -5.19 1.91 6.15
C VAL A 51 -3.68 1.79 6.39
N LEU A 52 -3.06 0.79 5.78
CA LEU A 52 -1.62 0.59 5.73
C LEU A 52 -1.12 0.92 4.32
N ILE A 53 -0.24 1.91 4.21
CA ILE A 53 0.36 2.34 2.95
C ILE A 53 1.83 1.95 2.94
N ILE A 54 2.24 1.13 2.00
CA ILE A 54 3.63 0.72 1.80
C ILE A 54 4.16 1.43 0.55
N SER A 55 4.95 2.47 0.78
CA SER A 55 5.54 3.32 -0.26
C SER A 55 7.03 3.49 0.01
N PRO A 56 7.90 2.71 -0.66
CA PRO A 56 9.35 2.81 -0.49
C PRO A 56 9.89 4.22 -0.64
N PHE A 57 9.31 4.99 -1.53
CA PHE A 57 9.69 6.36 -1.82
C PHE A 57 8.53 7.32 -1.62
N LEU A 58 8.86 8.56 -1.27
CA LEU A 58 7.93 9.64 -0.99
C LEU A 58 8.32 10.87 -1.81
N ASN A 59 7.34 11.66 -2.24
CA ASN A 59 7.59 13.03 -2.67
C ASN A 59 6.66 14.02 -1.96
N LYS A 60 7.14 15.23 -1.78
CA LYS A 60 6.45 16.26 -1.01
C LYS A 60 5.06 16.57 -1.56
N THR A 61 4.94 16.74 -2.86
CA THR A 61 3.67 17.10 -3.50
C THR A 61 2.59 16.05 -3.27
N THR A 62 2.93 14.76 -3.39
CA THR A 62 1.97 13.67 -3.16
C THR A 62 1.61 13.54 -1.68
N VAL A 63 2.61 13.64 -0.79
CA VAL A 63 2.39 13.56 0.66
C VAL A 63 1.51 14.70 1.15
N GLU A 64 1.78 15.95 0.74
CA GLU A 64 0.95 17.12 1.10
C GLU A 64 -0.48 16.96 0.58
N LYS A 65 -0.65 16.53 -0.69
CA LYS A 65 -1.99 16.26 -1.24
C LYS A 65 -2.72 15.19 -0.46
N PHE A 66 -2.04 14.10 -0.09
CA PHE A 66 -2.62 13.01 0.69
C PHE A 66 -3.06 13.48 2.08
N CYS A 67 -2.19 14.17 2.82
CA CYS A 67 -2.51 14.71 4.14
C CYS A 67 -3.68 15.71 4.12
N ASN A 68 -3.85 16.47 3.03
CA ASN A 68 -4.92 17.43 2.87
C ASN A 68 -6.24 16.83 2.33
N LEU A 69 -6.32 15.53 2.11
CA LEU A 69 -7.58 14.89 1.74
C LEU A 69 -8.57 14.93 2.89
N ARG A 70 -9.80 15.39 2.61
CA ARG A 70 -10.87 15.43 3.60
C ARG A 70 -11.14 14.04 4.21
N GLU A 71 -11.02 13.01 3.41
CA GLU A 71 -11.22 11.62 3.80
C GLU A 71 -10.15 11.15 4.81
N VAL A 72 -8.91 11.57 4.64
CA VAL A 72 -7.79 11.31 5.56
C VAL A 72 -8.00 12.04 6.89
N ASP A 73 -8.26 13.34 6.84
CA ASP A 73 -8.53 14.17 8.02
C ASP A 73 -9.74 13.63 8.82
N LYS A 74 -10.83 13.25 8.13
CA LYS A 74 -11.99 12.61 8.76
C LYS A 74 -11.60 11.31 9.47
N ALA A 75 -10.87 10.42 8.79
CA ALA A 75 -10.45 9.13 9.35
C ALA A 75 -9.61 9.31 10.62
N LEU A 76 -8.64 10.24 10.60
CA LEU A 76 -7.81 10.54 11.77
C LEU A 76 -8.65 11.11 12.94
N ARG A 77 -9.57 12.03 12.68
CA ARG A 77 -10.49 12.55 13.72
C ARG A 77 -11.41 11.49 14.32
N GLU A 78 -11.80 10.49 13.54
CA GLU A 78 -12.59 9.34 13.99
C GLU A 78 -11.74 8.28 14.71
N GLY A 79 -10.44 8.52 14.95
CA GLY A 79 -9.54 7.62 15.64
C GLY A 79 -9.11 6.40 14.83
N LYS A 80 -9.33 6.42 13.51
CA LYS A 80 -8.88 5.36 12.61
C LYS A 80 -7.37 5.45 12.40
N LYS A 81 -6.73 4.31 12.18
CA LYS A 81 -5.28 4.25 12.04
C LYS A 81 -4.86 4.45 10.60
N ILE A 82 -3.92 5.36 10.38
CA ILE A 82 -3.20 5.49 9.11
C ILE A 82 -1.73 5.21 9.37
N VAL A 83 -1.20 4.19 8.71
CA VAL A 83 0.19 3.75 8.87
C VAL A 83 0.88 3.81 7.53
N VAL A 84 2.03 4.45 7.48
CA VAL A 84 2.90 4.51 6.30
C VAL A 84 4.20 3.78 6.60
N VAL A 85 4.55 2.83 5.74
CA VAL A 85 5.85 2.16 5.76
C VAL A 85 6.67 2.66 4.59
N THR A 86 7.85 3.21 4.89
CA THR A 86 8.74 3.79 3.90
C THR A 86 10.20 3.43 4.18
N ARG A 87 11.10 3.72 3.27
CA ARG A 87 12.54 3.58 3.50
C ARG A 87 13.05 4.71 4.39
N PRO A 88 14.11 4.49 5.19
CA PRO A 88 14.80 5.59 5.86
C PRO A 88 15.44 6.53 4.83
N ALA A 89 15.41 7.83 5.11
CA ALA A 89 16.04 8.84 4.23
C ALA A 89 17.52 8.60 3.95
N ARG A 90 18.24 7.93 4.86
CA ARG A 90 19.69 7.68 4.77
C ARG A 90 20.10 6.57 3.78
N VAL A 91 19.15 5.79 3.24
CA VAL A 91 19.52 4.70 2.33
C VAL A 91 19.86 5.22 0.94
N PRO A 92 20.87 4.62 0.25
CA PRO A 92 21.38 5.15 -1.03
C PRO A 92 20.36 5.25 -2.15
N GLU A 93 19.31 4.43 -2.09
CA GLU A 93 18.26 4.42 -3.11
C GLU A 93 17.27 5.58 -2.99
N VAL A 94 17.32 6.37 -1.93
CA VAL A 94 16.54 7.60 -1.76
C VAL A 94 17.30 8.73 -2.44
N GLU A 95 16.81 9.20 -3.58
CA GLU A 95 17.48 10.19 -4.41
C GLU A 95 17.61 11.55 -3.72
N ASP A 96 16.58 12.00 -3.00
CA ASP A 96 16.57 13.21 -2.20
C ASP A 96 16.29 12.89 -0.73
N PRO A 97 17.34 12.63 0.09
CA PRO A 97 17.19 12.37 1.52
C PRO A 97 16.54 13.52 2.30
N GLY A 98 16.75 14.76 1.87
CA GLY A 98 16.18 15.94 2.51
C GLY A 98 14.67 16.03 2.30
N GLU A 99 14.20 15.89 1.08
CA GLU A 99 12.77 15.85 0.76
C GLU A 99 12.11 14.65 1.43
N HIS A 100 12.74 13.48 1.39
CA HIS A 100 12.18 12.26 2.00
C HIS A 100 12.00 12.41 3.52
N ALA A 101 13.00 12.95 4.22
CA ALA A 101 12.92 13.25 5.65
C ALA A 101 11.82 14.29 5.97
N LEU A 102 11.67 15.30 5.12
CA LEU A 102 10.57 16.27 5.23
C LEU A 102 9.22 15.58 5.09
N CYS A 103 9.05 14.69 4.11
CA CYS A 103 7.82 13.92 3.90
C CYS A 103 7.44 13.10 5.13
N THR A 104 8.40 12.38 5.73
CA THR A 104 8.14 11.59 6.95
C THR A 104 7.73 12.48 8.12
N ARG A 105 8.29 13.67 8.24
CA ARG A 105 7.88 14.65 9.26
C ARG A 105 6.46 15.17 9.01
N ILE A 106 6.13 15.57 7.78
CA ILE A 106 4.77 16.01 7.42
C ILE A 106 3.73 14.96 7.78
N LEU A 107 3.98 13.69 7.46
CA LEU A 107 3.07 12.60 7.80
C LEU A 107 2.88 12.49 9.32
N ARG A 108 3.96 12.51 10.11
CA ARG A 108 3.90 12.44 11.59
C ARG A 108 3.17 13.63 12.20
N ASP A 109 3.42 14.83 11.70
CA ASP A 109 2.77 16.06 12.18
C ASP A 109 1.24 16.04 11.93
N HIS A 110 0.77 15.27 10.93
CA HIS A 110 -0.66 15.01 10.67
C HIS A 110 -1.22 13.84 11.48
N GLY A 111 -0.49 13.25 12.41
CA GLY A 111 -0.94 12.11 13.21
C GLY A 111 -0.87 10.76 12.50
N ILE A 112 -0.19 10.67 11.37
CA ILE A 112 0.03 9.43 10.64
C ILE A 112 1.24 8.71 11.21
N LYS A 113 1.10 7.42 11.55
CA LYS A 113 2.21 6.61 12.01
C LYS A 113 3.16 6.30 10.85
N VAL A 114 4.43 6.63 11.00
CA VAL A 114 5.47 6.32 10.00
C VAL A 114 6.46 5.31 10.54
N ILE A 115 6.61 4.22 9.81
CA ILE A 115 7.58 3.15 10.07
C ILE A 115 8.65 3.20 8.98
N GLU A 116 9.88 3.29 9.40
CA GLU A 116 11.03 3.24 8.50
C GLU A 116 11.61 1.83 8.49
N LYS A 117 11.64 1.19 7.31
CA LYS A 117 12.17 -0.16 7.09
C LYS A 117 13.16 -0.15 5.93
N GLU A 118 14.35 -0.69 6.18
CA GLU A 118 15.36 -0.90 5.13
C GLU A 118 15.01 -2.14 4.27
N LYS A 119 15.60 -2.22 3.09
CA LYS A 119 15.61 -3.42 2.23
C LYS A 119 14.23 -3.96 1.84
N PHE A 120 13.31 -3.11 1.47
CA PHE A 120 12.07 -3.53 0.83
C PHE A 120 11.79 -2.71 -0.45
N HIS A 121 11.04 -3.30 -1.37
CA HIS A 121 10.62 -2.64 -2.62
C HIS A 121 9.15 -2.88 -2.94
N PHE A 122 8.45 -3.54 -2.05
CA PHE A 122 7.02 -3.84 -2.17
C PHE A 122 6.20 -2.54 -2.08
N LYS A 123 5.21 -2.42 -2.94
CA LYS A 123 4.30 -1.28 -3.00
C LYS A 123 2.89 -1.79 -2.87
N ALA A 124 2.19 -1.35 -1.84
CA ALA A 124 0.82 -1.75 -1.59
C ALA A 124 0.05 -0.74 -0.77
N VAL A 125 -1.28 -0.84 -0.83
CA VAL A 125 -2.18 -0.26 0.16
C VAL A 125 -3.12 -1.36 0.64
N ILE A 126 -3.27 -1.51 1.94
CA ILE A 126 -4.19 -2.46 2.57
C ILE A 126 -5.21 -1.67 3.40
N ILE A 127 -6.49 -1.98 3.23
CA ILE A 127 -7.59 -1.32 3.93
C ILE A 127 -8.44 -2.39 4.60
N ASP A 128 -8.56 -2.31 5.94
CA ASP A 128 -9.44 -3.13 6.78
C ASP A 128 -9.35 -4.65 6.52
N ASP A 129 -8.16 -5.19 6.22
CA ASP A 129 -7.92 -6.60 5.87
C ASP A 129 -8.76 -7.13 4.67
N SER A 130 -9.49 -6.28 3.98
CA SER A 130 -10.45 -6.67 2.94
C SER A 130 -10.15 -6.14 1.55
N ILE A 131 -9.40 -5.05 1.45
CA ILE A 131 -9.02 -4.43 0.18
C ILE A 131 -7.51 -4.34 0.11
N ILE A 132 -6.95 -4.73 -1.03
CA ILE A 132 -5.53 -4.57 -1.30
C ILE A 132 -5.28 -3.98 -2.68
N TYR A 133 -4.38 -3.02 -2.71
CA TYR A 133 -3.78 -2.48 -3.92
C TYR A 133 -2.32 -2.95 -3.99
N VAL A 134 -1.91 -3.48 -5.14
CA VAL A 134 -0.53 -3.89 -5.42
C VAL A 134 -0.15 -3.53 -6.84
N GLY A 135 1.07 -3.06 -7.06
CA GLY A 135 1.51 -2.71 -8.40
C GLY A 135 2.88 -2.05 -8.45
N SER A 136 3.10 -1.27 -9.50
CA SER A 136 4.36 -0.55 -9.70
C SER A 136 4.36 0.86 -9.10
N ILE A 137 3.19 1.47 -8.89
CA ILE A 137 3.05 2.83 -8.34
C ILE A 137 3.55 2.87 -6.90
N ASN A 138 4.44 3.83 -6.57
CA ASN A 138 4.69 4.20 -5.18
C ASN A 138 3.51 5.06 -4.70
N PRO A 139 2.69 4.60 -3.75
CA PRO A 139 1.45 5.29 -3.37
C PRO A 139 1.61 6.74 -2.94
N LEU A 140 2.76 7.07 -2.35
CA LEU A 140 3.08 8.44 -1.90
C LEU A 140 4.21 9.12 -2.70
N GLN A 141 4.49 8.61 -3.90
CA GLN A 141 5.39 9.24 -4.88
C GLN A 141 4.77 9.12 -6.28
N ILE A 142 3.65 9.76 -6.51
CA ILE A 142 3.01 9.75 -7.82
C ILE A 142 3.57 10.91 -8.64
N VAL A 143 4.26 10.56 -9.70
CA VAL A 143 4.77 11.52 -10.67
C VAL A 143 3.83 11.51 -11.89
N THR A 144 3.00 12.53 -12.00
CA THR A 144 2.13 12.74 -13.17
C THR A 144 2.95 13.33 -14.31
N VAL A 145 3.89 12.57 -14.85
CA VAL A 145 4.59 12.94 -16.09
C VAL A 145 3.93 12.19 -17.24
N ARG A 146 3.38 12.91 -18.20
CA ARG A 146 2.61 12.40 -19.36
C ARG A 146 3.33 11.37 -20.25
N TYR A 147 4.53 10.93 -19.90
CA TYR A 147 5.38 10.10 -20.78
C TYR A 147 6.07 8.91 -20.08
N ILE A 148 5.74 8.58 -18.83
CA ILE A 148 6.26 7.36 -18.22
C ILE A 148 5.33 6.21 -18.60
N PRO A 149 5.84 5.17 -19.28
CA PRO A 149 5.01 4.04 -19.65
C PRO A 149 4.49 3.33 -18.40
N ALA A 150 3.17 3.34 -18.28
CA ALA A 150 2.35 2.37 -17.59
C ALA A 150 2.78 1.94 -16.18
N ASP A 151 2.93 2.89 -15.26
CA ASP A 151 2.75 2.54 -13.85
C ASP A 151 1.28 2.21 -13.61
N TYR A 152 1.05 1.15 -12.86
CA TYR A 152 -0.30 0.65 -12.60
C TYR A 152 -0.47 0.18 -11.16
N MET A 153 -1.71 0.11 -10.73
CA MET A 153 -2.12 -0.53 -9.49
C MET A 153 -3.27 -1.51 -9.77
N LEU A 154 -3.19 -2.70 -9.22
CA LEU A 154 -4.29 -3.66 -9.21
C LEU A 154 -5.01 -3.54 -7.88
N ARG A 155 -6.33 -3.37 -7.91
CA ARG A 155 -7.19 -3.33 -6.73
C ARG A 155 -7.99 -4.61 -6.63
N PHE A 156 -7.93 -5.25 -5.46
CA PHE A 156 -8.70 -6.45 -5.14
C PHE A 156 -9.53 -6.22 -3.88
N VAL A 157 -10.72 -6.79 -3.84
CA VAL A 157 -11.55 -6.92 -2.64
C VAL A 157 -11.55 -8.39 -2.27
N SER A 158 -10.66 -8.80 -1.38
CA SER A 158 -10.47 -10.20 -0.98
C SER A 158 -9.66 -10.30 0.30
N GLU A 159 -10.29 -10.72 1.39
CA GLU A 159 -9.62 -11.01 2.67
C GLU A 159 -8.56 -12.10 2.50
N ALA A 160 -8.89 -13.18 1.80
CA ALA A 160 -7.95 -14.28 1.58
C ALA A 160 -6.69 -13.86 0.82
N LEU A 161 -6.80 -12.88 -0.10
CA LEU A 161 -5.64 -12.36 -0.81
C LEU A 161 -4.81 -11.43 0.08
N VAL A 162 -5.45 -10.64 0.93
CA VAL A 162 -4.76 -9.81 1.93
C VAL A 162 -3.95 -10.72 2.86
N ASP A 163 -4.57 -11.77 3.42
CA ASP A 163 -3.90 -12.73 4.30
C ASP A 163 -2.69 -13.39 3.62
N GLU A 164 -2.86 -13.92 2.41
CA GLU A 164 -1.78 -14.59 1.67
C GLU A 164 -0.62 -13.65 1.37
N ILE A 165 -0.89 -12.40 0.99
CA ILE A 165 0.15 -11.41 0.68
C ILE A 165 0.85 -10.96 1.96
N THR A 166 0.11 -10.71 3.03
CA THR A 166 0.69 -10.25 4.29
C THR A 166 1.55 -11.33 4.94
N GLU A 167 1.08 -12.58 4.99
CA GLU A 167 1.87 -13.69 5.52
C GLU A 167 3.19 -13.93 4.78
N ARG A 168 3.19 -13.76 3.45
CA ARG A 168 4.37 -14.05 2.63
C ARG A 168 5.36 -12.92 2.51
N PHE A 169 4.88 -11.70 2.39
CA PHE A 169 5.71 -10.55 1.99
C PHE A 169 5.89 -9.51 3.09
N ILE A 170 4.97 -9.42 4.01
CA ILE A 170 4.97 -8.43 5.09
C ILE A 170 4.47 -9.03 6.42
N PRO A 171 5.08 -10.13 6.90
CA PRO A 171 4.60 -10.84 8.10
C PRO A 171 4.54 -9.96 9.35
N GLU A 172 5.28 -8.83 9.38
CA GLU A 172 5.28 -7.89 10.49
C GLU A 172 4.11 -6.87 10.45
N TYR A 173 3.22 -6.93 9.46
CA TYR A 173 2.21 -5.89 9.27
C TYR A 173 1.28 -5.73 10.48
N GLN A 174 0.95 -6.81 11.16
CA GLN A 174 0.13 -6.78 12.37
C GLN A 174 0.81 -5.99 13.51
N ASP A 175 2.13 -6.09 13.63
CA ASP A 175 2.89 -5.35 14.64
C ASP A 175 2.94 -3.85 14.28
N TRP A 176 2.94 -3.52 12.99
CA TRP A 176 2.86 -2.13 12.55
C TRP A 176 1.52 -1.48 12.91
N LEU A 177 0.45 -2.26 12.92
CA LEU A 177 -0.89 -1.79 13.30
C LEU A 177 -1.10 -1.72 14.81
N LYS A 178 -0.39 -2.53 15.60
CA LYS A 178 -0.53 -2.64 17.07
C LYS A 178 0.22 -1.56 17.83
N GLY A 179 1.12 -0.85 17.34
CA GLY A 179 1.96 0.04 18.13
C GLY A 179 1.24 1.29 18.60
N SER A 180 1.41 1.51 19.90
CA SER A 180 1.08 2.64 20.79
C SER A 180 0.83 3.99 20.11
N ALA A 181 -0.22 4.62 20.56
CA ALA A 181 -0.34 6.08 20.57
C ALA A 181 0.82 6.71 21.35
#